data_0b4227381764f4693340b2067acd2455
#
_entry.id   0b4227381764f4693340b2067acd2455
#
_cell.length_a   1.000
_cell.length_b   1.000
_cell.length_c   1.000
_cell.angle_alpha   90.00
_cell.angle_beta   90.00
_cell.angle_gamma   90.00
#
_symmetry.space_group_name_H-M   'P 1'
#
loop_
_entity.id
_entity.type
_entity.pdbx_description
1 polymer ?
#
loop_
_entity_poly.entity_id
_entity_poly.type
_entity_poly.pdbx_seq_one_letter_code
_entity_poly.pdbx_strand_id
1 'polypeptide(L)'
;MQTVTKGKSTYSNKHSAIEDKLRKIILSVSDDISETVKWGWPTFMCNRNFYNIVQYKNHVNLHFFNGTRMEDPENRLVGTGKGMRHLSFKTVGDIDESYIRKLVKSAIKYNNRERK
;
A
#
# COMPACT_ATOMS: atom_id res chain seq x y z
N MET A 1 -11.16 -17.18 -0.50
CA MET A 1 -10.82 -16.85 -1.19
C MET A 1 -9.84 -16.72 -1.73
N GLN A 2 -9.38 -17.06 -2.38
CA GLN A 2 -8.43 -16.82 -2.78
C GLN A 2 -8.18 -16.02 -3.34
N THR A 3 -7.67 -16.03 -3.41
CA THR A 3 -7.62 -14.78 -3.65
C THR A 3 -6.92 -14.43 -4.85
N VAL A 4 -7.34 -13.46 -5.59
CA VAL A 4 -6.66 -12.99 -6.77
C VAL A 4 -5.26 -12.57 -6.52
N THR A 5 -4.98 -12.23 -5.28
CA THR A 5 -3.66 -11.77 -4.94
C THR A 5 -2.64 -12.85 -4.93
N LYS A 6 -3.05 -14.08 -5.12
CA LYS A 6 -2.12 -15.18 -5.13
C LYS A 6 -1.62 -15.53 -6.50
N GLY A 7 -1.79 -14.64 -7.45
CA GLY A 7 -1.32 -14.90 -8.80
C GLY A 7 0.17 -15.05 -8.91
N LYS A 8 0.91 -14.41 -8.03
CA LYS A 8 2.36 -14.55 -8.05
C LYS A 8 2.79 -15.44 -6.92
N SER A 9 3.92 -16.08 -7.12
CA SER A 9 4.48 -16.87 -6.06
C SER A 9 4.84 -15.98 -4.89
N THR A 10 4.80 -16.55 -3.71
CA THR A 10 5.23 -15.83 -2.53
C THR A 10 6.59 -16.35 -2.12
N TYR A 11 7.38 -15.48 -1.54
CA TYR A 11 8.71 -15.89 -1.10
C TYR A 11 8.66 -16.68 0.20
N SER A 12 7.64 -16.43 1.03
CA SER A 12 7.54 -17.16 2.28
C SER A 12 6.19 -16.89 2.92
N ASN A 13 5.83 -17.70 3.92
CA ASN A 13 4.62 -17.46 4.69
C ASN A 13 4.69 -16.15 5.45
N LYS A 14 5.90 -15.76 5.84
CA LYS A 14 6.12 -14.49 6.50
C LYS A 14 5.74 -13.33 5.61
N HIS A 15 6.13 -13.41 4.33
CA HIS A 15 5.77 -12.36 3.38
C HIS A 15 4.27 -12.34 3.12
N SER A 16 3.64 -13.50 3.06
CA SER A 16 2.20 -13.57 2.87
C SER A 16 1.45 -12.96 4.04
N ALA A 17 1.94 -13.16 5.26
CA ALA A 17 1.32 -12.58 6.43
C ALA A 17 1.40 -11.05 6.41
N ILE A 18 2.54 -10.53 5.96
CA ILE A 18 2.72 -9.08 5.82
C ILE A 18 1.73 -8.54 4.79
N GLU A 19 1.67 -9.19 3.64
CA GLU A 19 0.76 -8.77 2.58
C GLU A 19 -0.69 -8.77 3.06
N ASP A 20 -1.11 -9.85 3.73
CA ASP A 20 -2.49 -9.95 4.20
C ASP A 20 -2.83 -8.86 5.20
N LYS A 21 -1.91 -8.55 6.10
CA LYS A 21 -2.16 -7.51 7.08
C LYS A 21 -2.25 -6.14 6.42
N LEU A 22 -1.34 -5.82 5.52
CA LEU A 22 -1.38 -4.56 4.80
C LEU A 22 -2.67 -4.42 4.01
N ARG A 23 -3.07 -5.48 3.36
CA ARG A 23 -4.29 -5.49 2.56
C ARG A 23 -5.50 -5.16 3.42
N LYS A 24 -5.61 -5.79 4.57
CA LYS A 24 -6.74 -5.54 5.48
C LYS A 24 -6.76 -4.10 5.97
N ILE A 25 -5.59 -3.56 6.29
CA ILE A 25 -5.51 -2.19 6.76
C ILE A 25 -6.00 -1.22 5.68
N ILE A 26 -5.47 -1.38 4.47
CA ILE A 26 -5.82 -0.49 3.37
C ILE A 26 -7.32 -0.54 3.09
N LEU A 27 -7.87 -1.74 2.96
CA LEU A 27 -9.29 -1.87 2.64
C LEU A 27 -10.21 -1.35 3.74
N SER A 28 -9.70 -1.31 4.97
CA SER A 28 -10.51 -0.82 6.08
C SER A 28 -10.63 0.70 6.15
N VAL A 29 -9.82 1.42 5.36
CA VAL A 29 -9.82 2.88 5.42
C VAL A 29 -11.06 3.47 4.76
N SER A 30 -11.53 2.87 3.68
CA SER A 30 -12.67 3.40 2.96
C SER A 30 -13.33 2.30 2.14
N ASP A 31 -14.65 2.35 2.07
CA ASP A 31 -15.40 1.42 1.23
C ASP A 31 -15.20 1.72 -0.26
N ASP A 32 -14.65 2.88 -0.58
CA ASP A 32 -14.44 3.26 -1.97
C ASP A 32 -13.16 2.68 -2.56
N ILE A 33 -12.35 2.02 -1.75
CA ILE A 33 -11.11 1.42 -2.24
C ILE A 33 -11.43 0.08 -2.90
N SER A 34 -11.04 -0.05 -4.16
CA SER A 34 -11.21 -1.31 -4.87
C SER A 34 -9.86 -2.00 -5.02
N GLU A 35 -9.92 -3.32 -5.07
CA GLU A 35 -8.72 -4.14 -5.17
C GLU A 35 -8.70 -4.89 -6.49
N THR A 36 -7.53 -4.97 -7.11
CA THR A 36 -7.35 -5.75 -8.31
C THR A 36 -5.92 -6.28 -8.31
N VAL A 37 -5.54 -6.94 -9.40
CA VAL A 37 -4.16 -7.38 -9.59
C VAL A 37 -3.61 -6.66 -10.80
N LYS A 38 -2.48 -5.96 -10.62
CA LYS A 38 -1.76 -5.34 -11.72
C LYS A 38 -0.31 -5.74 -11.59
N TRP A 39 0.29 -6.05 -12.73
CA TRP A 39 1.70 -6.48 -12.75
C TRP A 39 1.94 -7.68 -11.85
N GLY A 40 0.86 -8.48 -11.63
CA GLY A 40 0.96 -9.68 -10.80
C GLY A 40 0.87 -9.46 -9.31
N TRP A 41 0.61 -8.23 -8.84
CA TRP A 41 0.58 -7.91 -7.42
C TRP A 41 -0.74 -7.26 -7.01
N PRO A 42 -1.13 -7.39 -5.73
CA PRO A 42 -2.33 -6.73 -5.24
C PRO A 42 -2.21 -5.22 -5.41
N THR A 43 -3.22 -4.62 -5.98
CA THR A 43 -3.23 -3.20 -6.27
C THR A 43 -4.56 -2.61 -5.81
N PHE A 44 -4.49 -1.46 -5.17
CA PHE A 44 -5.65 -0.81 -4.56
C PHE A 44 -5.83 0.56 -5.18
N MET A 45 -7.06 0.88 -5.53
CA MET A 45 -7.35 2.12 -6.23
C MET A 45 -8.49 2.87 -5.57
N CYS A 46 -8.32 4.19 -5.46
CA CYS A 46 -9.35 5.05 -4.91
C CYS A 46 -9.05 6.49 -5.30
N ASN A 47 -9.97 7.14 -6.03
CA ASN A 47 -9.81 8.55 -6.38
C ASN A 47 -8.45 8.87 -6.99
N ARG A 48 -8.05 8.10 -7.98
CA ARG A 48 -6.77 8.28 -8.68
C ARG A 48 -5.56 7.90 -7.84
N ASN A 49 -5.76 7.38 -6.66
CA ASN A 49 -4.67 6.82 -5.88
C ASN A 49 -4.47 5.38 -6.28
N PHE A 50 -3.19 5.00 -6.39
CA PHE A 50 -2.83 3.61 -6.61
C PHE A 50 -1.82 3.22 -5.55
N TYR A 51 -2.09 2.09 -4.91
CA TYR A 51 -1.13 1.51 -3.96
C TYR A 51 -0.94 0.08 -4.37
N ASN A 52 0.29 -0.44 -4.27
CA ASN A 52 0.41 -1.86 -4.49
C ASN A 52 1.40 -2.49 -3.54
N ILE A 53 1.20 -3.79 -3.31
CA ILE A 53 2.01 -4.55 -2.37
C ILE A 53 2.84 -5.52 -3.18
N VAL A 54 4.16 -5.37 -3.10
CA VAL A 54 5.08 -6.21 -3.88
C VAL A 54 5.99 -6.97 -2.94
N GLN A 55 6.09 -8.28 -3.16
CA GLN A 55 6.99 -9.11 -2.37
C GLN A 55 8.33 -9.19 -3.07
N TYR A 56 9.39 -8.91 -2.33
CA TYR A 56 10.75 -9.09 -2.79
C TYR A 56 11.39 -10.21 -1.98
N LYS A 57 12.58 -10.60 -2.33
CA LYS A 57 13.22 -11.73 -1.67
C LYS A 57 13.28 -11.59 -0.15
N ASN A 58 13.69 -10.42 0.32
CA ASN A 58 13.94 -10.22 1.75
C ASN A 58 12.99 -9.25 2.43
N HIS A 59 11.98 -8.75 1.71
CA HIS A 59 11.06 -7.78 2.29
C HIS A 59 9.83 -7.63 1.42
N VAL A 60 8.86 -6.91 1.95
CA VAL A 60 7.63 -6.57 1.24
C VAL A 60 7.55 -5.05 1.21
N ASN A 61 7.25 -4.48 0.04
CA ASN A 61 7.06 -3.04 -0.08
C ASN A 61 5.59 -2.72 -0.30
N LEU A 62 5.16 -1.64 0.32
CA LEU A 62 3.88 -1.02 0.00
C LEU A 62 4.20 0.26 -0.74
N HIS A 63 3.84 0.30 -2.02
CA HIS A 63 4.12 1.44 -2.88
C HIS A 63 2.92 2.36 -2.97
N PHE A 64 3.17 3.66 -2.88
CA PHE A 64 2.16 4.69 -3.05
C PHE A 64 2.54 5.48 -4.28
N PHE A 65 1.74 5.36 -5.35
CA PHE A 65 2.10 5.98 -6.62
C PHE A 65 2.12 7.50 -6.56
N ASN A 66 1.31 8.08 -5.67
CA ASN A 66 1.32 9.51 -5.45
C ASN A 66 1.94 9.87 -4.10
N GLY A 67 2.94 9.10 -3.69
CA GLY A 67 3.52 9.24 -2.36
C GLY A 67 4.07 10.62 -2.05
N THR A 68 4.60 11.33 -3.07
CA THR A 68 5.15 12.66 -2.84
C THR A 68 4.08 13.67 -2.45
N ARG A 69 2.80 13.36 -2.69
CA ARG A 69 1.69 14.24 -2.37
C ARG A 69 0.96 13.86 -1.09
N MET A 70 1.46 12.84 -0.40
CA MET A 70 0.82 12.39 0.83
C MET A 70 1.41 13.10 2.03
N GLU A 71 0.59 13.28 3.05
CA GLU A 71 1.10 13.81 4.32
C GLU A 71 1.86 12.69 5.01
N ASP A 72 3.13 12.95 5.26
CA ASP A 72 4.04 11.98 5.87
C ASP A 72 4.76 12.68 7.02
N PRO A 73 4.04 12.95 8.12
CA PRO A 73 4.60 13.79 9.19
C PRO A 73 5.85 13.23 9.85
N GLU A 74 6.03 11.92 9.84
CA GLU A 74 7.22 11.33 10.43
C GLU A 74 8.29 11.01 9.41
N ASN A 75 8.06 11.45 8.16
CA ASN A 75 9.06 11.31 7.11
C ASN A 75 9.50 9.87 6.93
N ARG A 76 8.55 8.96 6.89
CA ARG A 76 8.85 7.53 6.77
C ARG A 76 8.84 7.01 5.34
N LEU A 77 8.23 7.75 4.42
CA LEU A 77 8.16 7.32 3.04
C LEU A 77 9.51 7.46 2.37
N VAL A 78 9.90 6.45 1.61
CA VAL A 78 11.22 6.37 0.99
C VAL A 78 11.08 6.37 -0.52
N GLY A 79 12.03 6.98 -1.21
CA GLY A 79 12.06 6.97 -2.66
C GLY A 79 12.60 8.27 -3.21
N THR A 80 12.93 8.26 -4.50
CA THR A 80 13.54 9.41 -5.15
C THR A 80 12.80 9.86 -6.39
N GLY A 81 11.77 9.12 -6.82
CA GLY A 81 11.04 9.47 -8.02
C GLY A 81 10.19 10.71 -7.82
N LYS A 82 9.59 11.17 -8.90
CA LYS A 82 8.77 12.37 -8.85
C LYS A 82 7.43 12.16 -8.18
N GLY A 83 6.94 10.93 -8.15
CA GLY A 83 5.64 10.66 -7.56
C GLY A 83 5.61 9.51 -6.58
N MET A 84 6.30 8.44 -6.88
CA MET A 84 6.20 7.22 -6.10
C MET A 84 7.04 7.26 -4.83
N ARG A 85 6.46 6.74 -3.75
CA ARG A 85 7.19 6.51 -2.50
C ARG A 85 6.75 5.17 -1.94
N HIS A 86 7.51 4.62 -1.01
CA HIS A 86 7.17 3.31 -0.46
C HIS A 86 7.57 3.16 0.99
N LEU A 87 6.97 2.14 1.62
CA LEU A 87 7.37 1.65 2.94
C LEU A 87 7.82 0.21 2.75
N SER A 88 8.81 -0.21 3.53
CA SER A 88 9.33 -1.58 3.47
C SER A 88 9.12 -2.30 4.79
N PHE A 89 8.82 -3.59 4.71
CA PHE A 89 8.53 -4.40 5.89
C PHE A 89 9.25 -5.73 5.78
N LYS A 90 9.95 -6.12 6.83
CA LYS A 90 10.60 -7.44 6.89
C LYS A 90 9.81 -8.40 7.75
N THR A 91 9.03 -7.89 8.68
CA THR A 91 8.20 -8.71 9.57
C THR A 91 6.86 -8.03 9.75
N VAL A 92 5.88 -8.80 10.22
CA VAL A 92 4.58 -8.24 10.55
C VAL A 92 4.71 -7.17 11.63
N GLY A 93 5.68 -7.32 12.53
CA GLY A 93 5.91 -6.34 13.58
C GLY A 93 6.37 -4.98 13.08
N ASP A 94 6.86 -4.90 11.86
CA ASP A 94 7.28 -3.63 11.27
C ASP A 94 6.11 -2.78 10.83
N ILE A 95 4.91 -3.34 10.81
CA ILE A 95 3.73 -2.63 10.31
C ILE A 95 3.15 -1.73 11.39
N ASP A 96 3.16 -0.43 11.14
CA ASP A 96 2.52 0.54 12.02
C ASP A 96 1.15 0.85 11.42
N GLU A 97 0.14 0.16 11.90
CA GLU A 97 -1.19 0.25 11.32
C GLU A 97 -1.74 1.67 11.35
N SER A 98 -1.59 2.37 12.45
CA SER A 98 -2.17 3.70 12.56
C SER A 98 -1.50 4.68 11.60
N TYR A 99 -0.21 4.52 11.38
CA TYR A 99 0.50 5.38 10.45
C TYR A 99 0.06 5.13 9.01
N ILE A 100 -0.09 3.86 8.64
CA ILE A 100 -0.55 3.51 7.30
C ILE A 100 -1.96 4.06 7.05
N ARG A 101 -2.85 3.93 8.03
CA ARG A 101 -4.19 4.49 7.91
C ARG A 101 -4.14 5.99 7.69
N LYS A 102 -3.27 6.67 8.40
CA LYS A 102 -3.10 8.11 8.26
C LYS A 102 -2.65 8.47 6.85
N LEU A 103 -1.67 7.74 6.33
CA LEU A 103 -1.17 8.00 4.98
C LEU A 103 -2.27 7.82 3.94
N VAL A 104 -2.99 6.71 4.01
CA VAL A 104 -4.02 6.41 3.03
C VAL A 104 -5.16 7.43 3.12
N LYS A 105 -5.56 7.77 4.33
CA LYS A 105 -6.62 8.78 4.52
C LYS A 105 -6.22 10.13 3.95
N SER A 106 -4.97 10.53 4.17
CA SER A 106 -4.51 11.83 3.67
C SER A 106 -4.50 11.85 2.15
N ALA A 107 -4.13 10.75 1.53
CA ALA A 107 -4.08 10.67 0.08
C ALA A 107 -5.48 10.78 -0.53
N ILE A 108 -6.44 10.09 0.06
CA ILE A 108 -7.82 10.17 -0.42
C ILE A 108 -8.35 11.59 -0.28
N LYS A 109 -8.09 12.19 0.87
CA LYS A 109 -8.53 13.55 1.14
C LYS A 109 -7.91 14.53 0.16
N TYR A 110 -6.62 14.39 -0.11
CA TYR A 110 -5.92 15.28 -1.03
C TYR A 110 -6.55 15.22 -2.42
N ASN A 111 -6.79 14.01 -2.91
CA ASN A 111 -7.36 13.86 -4.25
C ASN A 111 -8.79 14.35 -4.32
N ASN A 112 -9.54 14.25 -3.25
CA ASN A 112 -10.90 14.79 -3.22
C ASN A 112 -10.86 16.31 -3.37
N ARG A 113 -9.90 16.95 -2.73
CA ARG A 113 -9.76 18.40 -2.86
C ARG A 113 -9.35 18.79 -4.27
N GLU A 114 -8.48 18.03 -4.87
CA GLU A 114 -7.99 18.34 -6.21
C GLU A 114 -9.05 18.15 -7.29
N ARG A 115 -10.06 17.39 -7.00
CA ARG A 115 -11.11 17.14 -7.99
C ARG A 115 -12.03 18.31 -8.20
N LYS A 116 -11.92 19.30 -7.40
CA LYS A 116 -12.72 20.49 -7.60
C LYS A 116 -12.19 21.32 -8.79
#